data_d56f675a79baaac905154ad529791503
#
_entry.id   d56f675a79baaac905154ad529791503
#
_cell.length_a   1.000
_cell.length_b   1.000
_cell.length_c   1.000
_cell.angle_alpha   90.00
_cell.angle_beta   90.00
_cell.angle_gamma   90.00
#
_symmetry.space_group_name_H-M   'P 1'
#
loop_
_entity.id
_entity.type
_entity.pdbx_description
1 polymer ?
#
loop_
_entity_poly.entity_id
_entity_poly.type
_entity_poly.pdbx_seq_one_letter_code
_entity_poly.pdbx_strand_id
1 'polypeptide(L)'
;MRKWLFLMISVVVVVVLTACGSDERDTGSSADDATTDDAITIKDATGEKTIEDVPENIVVLEWYNAEQLLSLGMQPAGVPNIDGFNDWMNIEEELADSVEDVGTREEPNLEAISRLDPDLIIAAEFRHEQIMDRLEDIAPVVMFAPYSEEGSADLYNELMGEFETIAKLTRKEEQAEQSVAELDEFYEKQRQRLADAGFDGTKYIATMTFSSQNSPILRLYTDTSYPAAVMEKLGFENVYQTEEPEPYGFTEVGVETLQNFQEDDLQFFAVVQEDDNIFEDQLEGNAVWENLSFVEEGNTHFLPGDTPVIGGVLSAKALAEEIVDTMLDE
;
A
#
# COMPACT_ATOMS: atom_id res chain seq x y z
N MET A 1 50.12 7.62 -49.81
CA MET A 1 50.53 6.57 -50.77
C MET A 1 49.37 5.57 -50.79
N ARG A 2 48.63 5.71 -51.78
CA ARG A 2 48.41 4.80 -52.96
C ARG A 2 47.42 3.68 -52.58
N LYS A 3 46.15 3.78 -53.04
CA LYS A 3 45.58 3.34 -54.34
C LYS A 3 45.26 1.84 -54.27
N TRP A 4 44.15 1.33 -54.65
CA TRP A 4 43.22 1.33 -55.78
C TRP A 4 42.31 0.10 -55.53
N LEU A 5 41.08 0.05 -55.74
CA LEU A 5 40.11 0.28 -56.84
C LEU A 5 39.58 -1.06 -57.45
N PHE A 6 38.29 -1.05 -57.81
CA PHE A 6 37.56 -1.88 -58.77
C PHE A 6 36.79 -3.09 -58.20
N LEU A 7 35.51 -3.15 -58.26
CA LEU A 7 34.48 -2.97 -59.31
C LEU A 7 34.10 -4.32 -59.96
N MET A 8 32.84 -4.52 -60.12
CA MET A 8 32.05 -5.19 -61.14
C MET A 8 31.07 -6.25 -60.57
N ILE A 9 29.76 -6.04 -60.54
CA ILE A 9 28.69 -6.08 -61.56
C ILE A 9 28.55 -7.48 -62.20
N SER A 10 27.33 -8.02 -62.03
CA SER A 10 26.40 -8.61 -63.01
C SER A 10 25.39 -9.46 -62.30
N VAL A 11 24.10 -9.15 -62.23
CA VAL A 11 22.98 -9.10 -63.16
C VAL A 11 22.77 -10.45 -63.91
N VAL A 12 21.53 -10.90 -63.82
CA VAL A 12 20.68 -11.59 -64.82
C VAL A 12 19.84 -12.70 -64.17
N VAL A 13 18.56 -12.46 -63.93
CA VAL A 13 17.35 -12.68 -64.67
C VAL A 13 16.74 -14.10 -64.58
N VAL A 14 15.61 -14.13 -63.92
CA VAL A 14 14.29 -14.73 -64.22
C VAL A 14 14.25 -16.00 -65.07
N VAL A 15 13.55 -17.00 -64.56
CA VAL A 15 12.49 -17.71 -65.31
C VAL A 15 11.48 -18.32 -64.36
N VAL A 16 10.20 -18.00 -64.59
CA VAL A 16 8.99 -18.63 -64.09
C VAL A 16 8.71 -19.88 -64.85
N LEU A 17 8.34 -20.96 -64.20
CA LEU A 17 7.46 -21.98 -64.82
C LEU A 17 6.65 -22.70 -63.74
N THR A 18 5.37 -22.61 -63.89
CA THR A 18 4.29 -23.32 -63.25
C THR A 18 4.28 -24.81 -63.55
N ALA A 19 3.99 -25.63 -62.54
CA ALA A 19 3.32 -26.92 -62.76
C ALA A 19 2.54 -27.33 -61.50
N CYS A 20 1.27 -27.63 -61.70
CA CYS A 20 0.32 -28.24 -60.76
C CYS A 20 0.68 -29.70 -60.45
N GLY A 21 0.31 -30.13 -59.23
CA GLY A 21 0.16 -31.57 -58.95
C GLY A 21 0.00 -31.93 -57.50
N SER A 22 -1.26 -32.09 -57.04
CA SER A 22 -1.85 -33.08 -56.11
C SER A 22 -1.34 -33.17 -54.65
N ASP A 23 -2.28 -32.86 -53.74
CA ASP A 23 -2.65 -33.49 -52.48
C ASP A 23 -1.60 -34.32 -51.69
N GLU A 24 -1.16 -33.75 -50.58
CA GLU A 24 -1.07 -34.50 -49.32
C GLU A 24 -1.37 -33.53 -48.16
N ARG A 25 -2.38 -33.89 -47.33
CA ARG A 25 -2.77 -33.20 -46.14
C ARG A 25 -1.69 -33.42 -45.09
N ASP A 26 -0.89 -32.40 -44.79
CA ASP A 26 -0.13 -32.33 -43.56
C ASP A 26 -0.87 -31.33 -42.64
N THR A 27 -1.52 -31.88 -41.62
CA THR A 27 -2.14 -31.13 -40.55
C THR A 27 -1.05 -30.69 -39.60
N GLY A 28 -0.28 -29.68 -40.00
CA GLY A 28 0.52 -28.89 -39.10
C GLY A 28 -0.39 -27.86 -38.41
N SER A 29 -0.87 -28.21 -37.23
CA SER A 29 -1.47 -27.26 -36.30
C SER A 29 -0.38 -26.26 -35.89
N SER A 30 -0.32 -25.14 -36.60
CA SER A 30 0.24 -23.92 -36.02
C SER A 30 -0.75 -23.51 -34.96
N ALA A 31 -0.44 -23.75 -33.70
CA ALA A 31 -1.05 -23.00 -32.63
C ALA A 31 -0.67 -21.53 -32.92
N ASP A 32 -1.59 -20.76 -33.47
CA ASP A 32 -1.59 -19.32 -33.32
C ASP A 32 -1.66 -19.10 -31.82
N ASP A 33 -0.55 -18.69 -31.26
CA ASP A 33 -0.47 -18.04 -29.97
C ASP A 33 -1.19 -16.70 -30.17
N ALA A 34 -2.51 -16.75 -30.07
CA ALA A 34 -3.36 -15.57 -29.97
C ALA A 34 -3.13 -15.02 -28.57
N THR A 35 -2.03 -14.27 -28.39
CA THR A 35 -1.97 -13.31 -27.30
C THR A 35 -3.16 -12.39 -27.51
N THR A 36 -4.18 -12.53 -26.68
CA THR A 36 -5.26 -11.56 -26.60
C THR A 36 -4.63 -10.22 -26.31
N ASP A 37 -5.02 -9.17 -27.02
CA ASP A 37 -4.49 -7.79 -26.87
C ASP A 37 -4.75 -7.25 -25.44
N ASP A 38 -5.42 -8.04 -24.59
CA ASP A 38 -5.87 -7.70 -23.23
C ASP A 38 -5.02 -8.34 -22.11
N ALA A 39 -4.17 -9.33 -22.41
CA ALA A 39 -3.33 -10.00 -21.40
C ALA A 39 -2.35 -9.03 -20.73
N ILE A 40 -2.32 -9.04 -19.41
CA ILE A 40 -1.51 -8.14 -18.58
C ILE A 40 -0.48 -8.96 -17.82
N THR A 41 0.80 -8.68 -18.04
CA THR A 41 1.90 -9.31 -17.29
C THR A 41 2.39 -8.38 -16.22
N ILE A 42 2.44 -8.90 -14.98
CA ILE A 42 2.96 -8.22 -13.78
C ILE A 42 4.00 -9.10 -13.10
N LYS A 43 4.68 -8.54 -12.11
CA LYS A 43 5.47 -9.28 -11.13
C LYS A 43 4.83 -9.09 -9.76
N ASP A 44 4.55 -10.21 -9.09
CA ASP A 44 4.07 -10.22 -7.70
C ASP A 44 5.07 -10.96 -6.79
N ALA A 45 4.71 -11.22 -5.54
CA ALA A 45 5.56 -11.92 -4.57
C ALA A 45 5.93 -13.36 -5.02
N THR A 46 5.12 -13.98 -5.88
CA THR A 46 5.34 -15.34 -6.40
C THR A 46 6.14 -15.39 -7.70
N GLY A 47 6.38 -14.23 -8.34
CA GLY A 47 7.12 -14.09 -9.58
C GLY A 47 6.36 -13.39 -10.70
N GLU A 48 6.71 -13.72 -11.96
CA GLU A 48 6.00 -13.20 -13.13
C GLU A 48 4.66 -13.91 -13.31
N LYS A 49 3.59 -13.14 -13.46
CA LYS A 49 2.22 -13.63 -13.60
C LYS A 49 1.51 -12.89 -14.73
N THR A 50 0.75 -13.63 -15.54
CA THR A 50 -0.07 -13.07 -16.61
C THR A 50 -1.54 -13.28 -16.28
N ILE A 51 -2.30 -12.19 -16.31
CA ILE A 51 -3.76 -12.17 -16.19
C ILE A 51 -4.29 -11.98 -17.61
N GLU A 52 -5.11 -12.93 -18.07
CA GLU A 52 -5.53 -13.02 -19.48
C GLU A 52 -6.50 -11.91 -19.90
N ASP A 53 -7.40 -11.54 -19.00
CA ASP A 53 -8.42 -10.52 -19.22
C ASP A 53 -8.34 -9.43 -18.13
N VAL A 54 -8.79 -8.22 -18.44
CA VAL A 54 -8.89 -7.13 -17.45
C VAL A 54 -9.92 -7.49 -16.38
N PRO A 55 -9.55 -7.63 -15.09
CA PRO A 55 -10.49 -8.05 -14.08
C PRO A 55 -11.48 -6.92 -13.73
N GLU A 56 -12.76 -7.26 -13.62
CA GLU A 56 -13.85 -6.36 -13.20
C GLU A 56 -14.44 -6.76 -11.85
N ASN A 57 -14.38 -8.06 -11.49
CA ASN A 57 -14.95 -8.64 -10.28
C ASN A 57 -13.83 -9.08 -9.33
N ILE A 58 -13.30 -8.13 -8.55
CA ILE A 58 -12.10 -8.32 -7.74
C ILE A 58 -12.46 -8.52 -6.27
N VAL A 59 -11.95 -9.60 -5.66
CA VAL A 59 -11.96 -9.79 -4.21
C VAL A 59 -10.60 -9.39 -3.66
N VAL A 60 -10.58 -8.59 -2.60
CA VAL A 60 -9.35 -8.21 -1.87
C VAL A 60 -9.38 -8.79 -0.48
N LEU A 61 -8.24 -9.22 0.04
CA LEU A 61 -8.13 -9.86 1.35
C LEU A 61 -7.44 -8.97 2.41
N GLU A 62 -6.99 -7.77 2.02
CA GLU A 62 -6.46 -6.74 2.92
C GLU A 62 -7.15 -5.40 2.70
N TRP A 63 -7.33 -4.64 3.76
CA TRP A 63 -8.04 -3.36 3.74
C TRP A 63 -7.33 -2.29 2.91
N TYR A 64 -6.00 -2.25 2.96
CA TYR A 64 -5.22 -1.31 2.15
C TYR A 64 -5.36 -1.59 0.63
N ASN A 65 -5.59 -2.84 0.22
CA ASN A 65 -5.90 -3.12 -1.19
C ASN A 65 -7.35 -2.74 -1.55
N ALA A 66 -8.30 -2.80 -0.59
CA ALA A 66 -9.66 -2.28 -0.82
C ALA A 66 -9.61 -0.75 -1.06
N GLU A 67 -8.90 -0.02 -0.22
CA GLU A 67 -8.68 1.42 -0.36
C GLU A 67 -8.01 1.76 -1.71
N GLN A 68 -7.02 0.97 -2.16
CA GLN A 68 -6.36 1.17 -3.46
C GLN A 68 -7.33 1.02 -4.64
N LEU A 69 -8.27 0.07 -4.60
CA LEU A 69 -9.34 -0.02 -5.60
C LEU A 69 -10.30 1.17 -5.54
N LEU A 70 -10.67 1.61 -4.34
CA LEU A 70 -11.51 2.81 -4.15
C LEU A 70 -10.85 4.05 -4.75
N SER A 71 -9.53 4.22 -4.57
CA SER A 71 -8.74 5.30 -5.18
C SER A 71 -8.79 5.31 -6.71
N LEU A 72 -9.01 4.14 -7.33
CA LEU A 72 -9.19 4.00 -8.78
C LEU A 72 -10.64 4.15 -9.24
N GLY A 73 -11.56 4.50 -8.32
CA GLY A 73 -12.99 4.60 -8.58
C GLY A 73 -13.64 3.23 -8.82
N MET A 74 -13.08 2.16 -8.24
CA MET A 74 -13.60 0.79 -8.34
C MET A 74 -14.06 0.29 -6.97
N GLN A 75 -15.14 -0.48 -6.96
CA GLN A 75 -15.58 -1.18 -5.76
C GLN A 75 -15.10 -2.62 -5.82
N PRO A 76 -14.51 -3.17 -4.75
CA PRO A 76 -14.24 -4.60 -4.67
C PRO A 76 -15.56 -5.38 -4.62
N ALA A 77 -15.55 -6.63 -5.10
CA ALA A 77 -16.70 -7.52 -4.98
C ALA A 77 -16.84 -8.07 -3.55
N GLY A 78 -15.71 -8.23 -2.85
CA GLY A 78 -15.67 -8.70 -1.48
C GLY A 78 -14.45 -8.19 -0.73
N VAL A 79 -14.66 -7.90 0.56
CA VAL A 79 -13.66 -7.42 1.52
C VAL A 79 -13.83 -8.19 2.84
N PRO A 80 -12.76 -8.62 3.52
CA PRO A 80 -12.91 -9.26 4.82
C PRO A 80 -13.18 -8.24 5.92
N ASN A 81 -14.09 -8.58 6.84
CA ASN A 81 -14.41 -7.79 8.03
C ASN A 81 -14.73 -6.32 7.69
N ILE A 82 -15.84 -6.12 6.98
CA ILE A 82 -16.29 -4.78 6.54
C ILE A 82 -16.53 -3.86 7.73
N ASP A 83 -17.10 -4.37 8.83
CA ASP A 83 -17.29 -3.57 10.06
C ASP A 83 -15.95 -3.03 10.55
N GLY A 84 -14.91 -3.90 10.62
CA GLY A 84 -13.57 -3.46 10.99
C GLY A 84 -12.94 -2.51 9.98
N PHE A 85 -13.19 -2.67 8.67
CA PHE A 85 -12.74 -1.69 7.68
C PHE A 85 -13.31 -0.30 8.00
N ASN A 86 -14.61 -0.20 8.26
CA ASN A 86 -15.27 1.05 8.57
C ASN A 86 -14.83 1.65 9.92
N ASP A 87 -14.44 0.81 10.89
CA ASP A 87 -13.99 1.24 12.22
C ASP A 87 -12.54 1.75 12.24
N TRP A 88 -11.71 1.36 11.23
CA TRP A 88 -10.27 1.62 11.25
C TRP A 88 -9.74 2.41 10.05
N MET A 89 -10.57 2.58 9.03
CA MET A 89 -10.15 3.20 7.76
C MET A 89 -11.04 4.43 7.48
N ASN A 90 -10.83 5.51 8.26
CA ASN A 90 -11.52 6.77 8.04
C ASN A 90 -10.93 7.47 6.80
N ILE A 91 -11.42 7.07 5.64
CA ILE A 91 -11.02 7.59 4.32
C ILE A 91 -12.21 8.23 3.61
N GLU A 92 -11.94 9.07 2.61
CA GLU A 92 -12.98 9.84 1.89
C GLU A 92 -14.00 8.96 1.14
N GLU A 93 -13.55 7.79 0.62
CA GLU A 93 -14.37 6.89 -0.17
C GLU A 93 -14.89 5.72 0.69
N GLU A 94 -16.16 5.40 0.55
CA GLU A 94 -16.82 4.32 1.30
C GLU A 94 -17.01 3.06 0.44
N LEU A 95 -17.05 1.90 1.09
CA LEU A 95 -17.49 0.66 0.45
C LEU A 95 -18.98 0.73 0.11
N ALA A 96 -19.36 0.34 -1.11
CA ALA A 96 -20.75 0.29 -1.51
C ALA A 96 -21.52 -0.83 -0.77
N ASP A 97 -22.82 -0.67 -0.57
CA ASP A 97 -23.71 -1.68 0.03
C ASP A 97 -23.69 -3.04 -0.67
N SER A 98 -23.20 -3.11 -1.90
CA SER A 98 -23.09 -4.33 -2.70
C SER A 98 -21.82 -5.14 -2.43
N VAL A 99 -20.86 -4.60 -1.69
CA VAL A 99 -19.62 -5.30 -1.33
C VAL A 99 -19.96 -6.37 -0.29
N GLU A 100 -19.54 -7.61 -0.55
CA GLU A 100 -19.82 -8.74 0.35
C GLU A 100 -18.70 -8.92 1.38
N ASP A 101 -19.08 -9.20 2.63
CA ASP A 101 -18.11 -9.60 3.66
C ASP A 101 -17.64 -11.04 3.41
N VAL A 102 -16.32 -11.21 3.28
CA VAL A 102 -15.70 -12.51 2.97
C VAL A 102 -14.95 -13.11 4.16
N GLY A 103 -15.36 -12.82 5.37
CA GLY A 103 -14.77 -13.39 6.61
C GLY A 103 -13.79 -12.45 7.29
N THR A 104 -12.72 -12.95 7.89
CA THR A 104 -11.68 -12.12 8.48
C THR A 104 -10.43 -12.08 7.61
N ARG A 105 -9.53 -11.12 7.85
CA ARG A 105 -8.26 -11.03 7.11
C ARG A 105 -7.37 -12.25 7.39
N GLU A 106 -7.42 -12.77 8.61
CA GLU A 106 -6.65 -13.96 9.03
C GLU A 106 -7.25 -15.28 8.53
N GLU A 107 -8.59 -15.36 8.46
CA GLU A 107 -9.33 -16.55 8.07
C GLU A 107 -10.44 -16.17 7.07
N PRO A 108 -10.09 -15.87 5.80
CA PRO A 108 -11.08 -15.54 4.78
C PRO A 108 -11.99 -16.74 4.48
N ASN A 109 -13.26 -16.44 4.25
CA ASN A 109 -14.29 -17.44 3.95
C ASN A 109 -14.26 -17.81 2.47
N LEU A 110 -13.53 -18.86 2.12
CA LEU A 110 -13.35 -19.31 0.72
C LEU A 110 -14.67 -19.70 0.03
N GLU A 111 -15.69 -20.13 0.78
CA GLU A 111 -17.00 -20.42 0.20
C GLU A 111 -17.73 -19.10 -0.17
N ALA A 112 -17.61 -18.05 0.64
CA ALA A 112 -18.13 -16.73 0.32
C ALA A 112 -17.41 -16.15 -0.92
N ILE A 113 -16.08 -16.22 -0.95
CA ILE A 113 -15.27 -15.79 -2.10
C ILE A 113 -15.69 -16.53 -3.37
N SER A 114 -15.78 -17.87 -3.33
CA SER A 114 -16.18 -18.67 -4.49
C SER A 114 -17.59 -18.34 -5.02
N ARG A 115 -18.52 -17.93 -4.16
CA ARG A 115 -19.88 -17.54 -4.59
C ARG A 115 -19.90 -16.22 -5.35
N LEU A 116 -18.91 -15.37 -5.13
CA LEU A 116 -18.76 -14.10 -5.86
C LEU A 116 -18.28 -14.31 -7.28
N ASP A 117 -17.77 -15.50 -7.63
CA ASP A 117 -17.20 -15.83 -8.96
C ASP A 117 -16.20 -14.75 -9.43
N PRO A 118 -15.13 -14.47 -8.63
CA PRO A 118 -14.22 -13.36 -8.92
C PRO A 118 -13.34 -13.65 -10.13
N ASP A 119 -12.98 -12.58 -10.87
CA ASP A 119 -11.99 -12.62 -11.95
C ASP A 119 -10.55 -12.59 -11.41
N LEU A 120 -10.39 -12.02 -10.22
CA LEU A 120 -9.11 -11.83 -9.55
C LEU A 120 -9.28 -11.82 -8.03
N ILE A 121 -8.33 -12.42 -7.32
CA ILE A 121 -8.17 -12.27 -5.88
C ILE A 121 -6.86 -11.55 -5.60
N ILE A 122 -6.88 -10.48 -4.81
CA ILE A 122 -5.68 -9.79 -4.32
C ILE A 122 -5.45 -10.21 -2.88
N ALA A 123 -4.26 -10.70 -2.57
CA ALA A 123 -3.89 -11.28 -1.29
C ALA A 123 -2.52 -10.78 -0.81
N ALA A 124 -2.24 -10.95 0.47
CA ALA A 124 -0.95 -10.60 1.08
C ALA A 124 -0.21 -11.86 1.57
N GLU A 125 1.07 -11.97 1.24
CA GLU A 125 1.92 -13.12 1.55
C GLU A 125 1.91 -13.46 3.04
N PHE A 126 2.14 -12.48 3.91
CA PHE A 126 2.29 -12.65 5.34
C PHE A 126 1.07 -13.27 6.06
N ARG A 127 -0.12 -13.25 5.41
CA ARG A 127 -1.35 -13.88 5.92
C ARG A 127 -1.81 -15.07 5.09
N HIS A 128 -1.67 -14.98 3.75
CA HIS A 128 -2.42 -15.84 2.83
C HIS A 128 -1.56 -16.85 2.08
N GLU A 129 -0.20 -16.85 2.25
CA GLU A 129 0.69 -17.82 1.62
C GLU A 129 0.23 -19.27 1.84
N GLN A 130 -0.18 -19.61 3.06
CA GLN A 130 -0.57 -20.98 3.42
C GLN A 130 -1.88 -21.46 2.76
N ILE A 131 -2.69 -20.54 2.24
CA ILE A 131 -3.96 -20.86 1.57
C ILE A 131 -3.93 -20.53 0.08
N MET A 132 -2.77 -20.15 -0.46
CA MET A 132 -2.59 -19.74 -1.85
C MET A 132 -3.19 -20.73 -2.84
N ASP A 133 -2.84 -22.03 -2.76
CA ASP A 133 -3.37 -23.07 -3.66
C ASP A 133 -4.91 -23.12 -3.64
N ARG A 134 -5.52 -22.89 -2.47
CA ARG A 134 -6.97 -22.90 -2.31
C ARG A 134 -7.65 -21.66 -2.87
N LEU A 135 -6.95 -20.53 -2.88
CA LEU A 135 -7.41 -19.30 -3.52
C LEU A 135 -7.30 -19.44 -5.05
N GLU A 136 -6.20 -20.02 -5.55
CA GLU A 136 -6.01 -20.28 -6.98
C GLU A 136 -6.99 -21.33 -7.54
N ASP A 137 -7.55 -22.22 -6.72
CA ASP A 137 -8.66 -23.11 -7.09
C ASP A 137 -9.97 -22.34 -7.39
N ILE A 138 -10.08 -21.07 -6.95
CA ILE A 138 -11.26 -20.22 -7.14
C ILE A 138 -11.05 -19.26 -8.30
N ALA A 139 -9.96 -18.49 -8.32
CA ALA A 139 -9.64 -17.49 -9.35
C ALA A 139 -8.13 -17.23 -9.41
N PRO A 140 -7.61 -16.58 -10.45
CA PRO A 140 -6.25 -16.04 -10.45
C PRO A 140 -5.97 -15.20 -9.19
N VAL A 141 -4.79 -15.38 -8.59
CA VAL A 141 -4.38 -14.65 -7.38
C VAL A 141 -3.19 -13.76 -7.70
N VAL A 142 -3.22 -12.51 -7.27
CA VAL A 142 -2.07 -11.63 -7.17
C VAL A 142 -1.69 -11.50 -5.70
N MET A 143 -0.45 -11.85 -5.38
CA MET A 143 0.08 -11.90 -4.01
C MET A 143 1.08 -10.77 -3.81
N PHE A 144 0.79 -9.83 -2.91
CA PHE A 144 1.73 -8.78 -2.52
C PHE A 144 2.47 -9.13 -1.23
N ALA A 145 3.68 -8.58 -1.05
CA ALA A 145 4.53 -8.86 0.11
C ALA A 145 5.10 -7.57 0.72
N PRO A 146 4.25 -6.64 1.22
CA PRO A 146 4.70 -5.35 1.72
C PRO A 146 5.66 -5.47 2.92
N TYR A 147 5.59 -6.56 3.66
CA TYR A 147 6.45 -6.82 4.82
C TYR A 147 7.62 -7.76 4.53
N SER A 148 7.99 -7.94 3.26
CA SER A 148 9.24 -8.57 2.87
C SER A 148 10.43 -7.72 3.32
N GLU A 149 11.66 -8.27 3.28
CA GLU A 149 12.89 -7.51 3.58
C GLU A 149 13.03 -6.26 2.68
N GLU A 150 12.63 -6.35 1.41
CA GLU A 150 12.66 -5.24 0.45
C GLU A 150 11.54 -4.23 0.75
N GLY A 151 10.30 -4.68 0.95
CA GLY A 151 9.15 -3.81 1.21
C GLY A 151 9.23 -3.08 2.56
N SER A 152 9.72 -3.76 3.61
CA SER A 152 9.90 -3.16 4.94
C SER A 152 10.98 -2.07 4.98
N ALA A 153 11.88 -2.03 3.99
CA ALA A 153 12.90 -0.99 3.88
C ALA A 153 12.32 0.38 3.46
N ASP A 154 11.15 0.38 2.79
CA ASP A 154 10.43 1.58 2.38
C ASP A 154 8.96 1.23 2.15
N LEU A 155 8.22 1.08 3.25
CA LEU A 155 6.85 0.57 3.23
C LEU A 155 5.88 1.47 2.43
N TYR A 156 6.10 2.78 2.45
CA TYR A 156 5.26 3.71 1.69
C TYR A 156 5.41 3.49 0.18
N ASN A 157 6.64 3.45 -0.33
CA ASN A 157 6.88 3.25 -1.75
C ASN A 157 6.51 1.83 -2.20
N GLU A 158 6.62 0.82 -1.34
CA GLU A 158 6.14 -0.54 -1.63
C GLU A 158 4.63 -0.54 -1.85
N LEU A 159 3.84 0.05 -0.95
CA LEU A 159 2.38 0.14 -1.07
C LEU A 159 1.93 1.00 -2.27
N MET A 160 2.67 2.05 -2.61
CA MET A 160 2.42 2.83 -3.84
C MET A 160 2.72 2.01 -5.10
N GLY A 161 3.75 1.15 -5.08
CA GLY A 161 4.05 0.21 -6.17
C GLY A 161 2.98 -0.89 -6.34
N GLU A 162 2.39 -1.37 -5.23
CA GLU A 162 1.21 -2.24 -5.26
C GLU A 162 0.02 -1.53 -5.93
N PHE A 163 -0.24 -0.27 -5.56
CA PHE A 163 -1.27 0.57 -6.16
C PHE A 163 -1.09 0.74 -7.67
N GLU A 164 0.13 1.03 -8.13
CA GLU A 164 0.45 1.11 -9.56
C GLU A 164 0.23 -0.24 -10.27
N THR A 165 0.55 -1.35 -9.61
CA THR A 165 0.32 -2.70 -10.13
C THR A 165 -1.17 -3.00 -10.28
N ILE A 166 -1.99 -2.64 -9.28
CA ILE A 166 -3.45 -2.76 -9.34
C ILE A 166 -4.02 -1.87 -10.45
N ALA A 167 -3.53 -0.64 -10.58
CA ALA A 167 -3.93 0.26 -11.66
C ALA A 167 -3.63 -0.33 -13.05
N LYS A 168 -2.45 -0.95 -13.24
CA LYS A 168 -2.09 -1.65 -14.46
C LYS A 168 -3.02 -2.84 -14.74
N LEU A 169 -3.32 -3.67 -13.73
CA LEU A 169 -4.23 -4.82 -13.85
C LEU A 169 -5.64 -4.40 -14.26
N THR A 170 -6.10 -3.25 -13.81
CA THR A 170 -7.45 -2.73 -14.04
C THR A 170 -7.54 -1.71 -15.18
N ARG A 171 -6.43 -1.44 -15.88
CA ARG A 171 -6.32 -0.42 -16.94
C ARG A 171 -6.72 0.98 -16.45
N LYS A 172 -6.31 1.31 -15.22
CA LYS A 172 -6.59 2.57 -14.55
C LYS A 172 -5.31 3.39 -14.29
N GLU A 173 -4.27 3.21 -15.10
CA GLU A 173 -2.97 3.88 -14.91
C GLU A 173 -3.12 5.41 -14.94
N GLU A 174 -3.94 5.97 -15.85
CA GLU A 174 -4.19 7.42 -15.92
C GLU A 174 -4.88 7.93 -14.64
N GLN A 175 -5.81 7.15 -14.09
CA GLN A 175 -6.48 7.48 -12.83
C GLN A 175 -5.50 7.45 -11.65
N ALA A 176 -4.63 6.44 -11.60
CA ALA A 176 -3.60 6.35 -10.56
C ALA A 176 -2.61 7.51 -10.62
N GLU A 177 -2.09 7.86 -11.80
CA GLU A 177 -1.22 9.01 -12.00
C GLU A 177 -1.89 10.31 -11.54
N GLN A 178 -3.17 10.49 -11.83
CA GLN A 178 -3.93 11.66 -11.38
C GLN A 178 -4.07 11.68 -9.85
N SER A 179 -4.46 10.57 -9.22
CA SER A 179 -4.63 10.48 -7.77
C SER A 179 -3.33 10.75 -7.02
N VAL A 180 -2.18 10.25 -7.51
CA VAL A 180 -0.86 10.53 -6.93
C VAL A 180 -0.49 12.02 -7.10
N ALA A 181 -0.75 12.61 -8.26
CA ALA A 181 -0.47 14.04 -8.49
C ALA A 181 -1.33 14.93 -7.57
N GLU A 182 -2.60 14.60 -7.37
CA GLU A 182 -3.49 15.31 -6.43
C GLU A 182 -3.02 15.17 -4.97
N LEU A 183 -2.51 14.00 -4.58
CA LEU A 183 -1.91 13.78 -3.26
C LEU A 183 -0.64 14.62 -3.08
N ASP A 184 0.23 14.69 -4.07
CA ASP A 184 1.45 15.51 -4.02
C ASP A 184 1.12 17.01 -3.87
N GLU A 185 0.13 17.51 -4.61
CA GLU A 185 -0.36 18.90 -4.46
C GLU A 185 -0.98 19.13 -3.07
N PHE A 186 -1.67 18.12 -2.52
CA PHE A 186 -2.22 18.17 -1.17
C PHE A 186 -1.11 18.26 -0.12
N TYR A 187 -0.05 17.44 -0.20
CA TYR A 187 1.09 17.50 0.70
C TYR A 187 1.77 18.89 0.69
N GLU A 188 2.02 19.43 -0.49
CA GLU A 188 2.62 20.78 -0.61
C GLU A 188 1.77 21.86 0.07
N LYS A 189 0.45 21.79 -0.08
CA LYS A 189 -0.48 22.70 0.59
C LYS A 189 -0.44 22.55 2.11
N GLN A 190 -0.45 21.31 2.62
CA GLN A 190 -0.42 21.05 4.05
C GLN A 190 0.93 21.46 4.68
N ARG A 191 2.03 21.14 4.01
CA ARG A 191 3.36 21.57 4.40
C ARG A 191 3.46 23.09 4.50
N GLN A 192 2.87 23.83 3.55
CA GLN A 192 2.86 25.28 3.60
C GLN A 192 2.05 25.81 4.80
N ARG A 193 0.90 25.18 5.14
CA ARG A 193 0.11 25.54 6.34
C ARG A 193 0.95 25.39 7.62
N LEU A 194 1.66 24.26 7.75
CA LEU A 194 2.56 24.01 8.88
C LEU A 194 3.73 25.02 8.93
N ALA A 195 4.36 25.30 7.79
CA ALA A 195 5.45 26.28 7.71
C ALA A 195 5.00 27.70 8.09
N ASP A 196 3.81 28.13 7.63
CA ASP A 196 3.22 29.44 7.97
C ASP A 196 2.90 29.55 9.48
N ALA A 197 2.62 28.42 10.13
CA ALA A 197 2.42 28.32 11.58
C ALA A 197 3.74 28.16 12.38
N GLY A 198 4.87 27.98 11.71
CA GLY A 198 6.19 27.90 12.33
C GLY A 198 6.68 26.46 12.62
N PHE A 199 6.07 25.44 12.04
CA PHE A 199 6.38 24.03 12.27
C PHE A 199 7.24 23.38 11.18
N ASP A 200 7.91 24.15 10.31
CA ASP A 200 8.83 23.57 9.30
C ASP A 200 10.08 22.97 9.95
N GLY A 201 10.41 21.74 9.62
CA GLY A 201 11.53 20.99 10.20
C GLY A 201 11.33 20.57 11.65
N THR A 202 10.08 20.49 12.11
CA THR A 202 9.74 20.07 13.47
C THR A 202 10.09 18.60 13.69
N LYS A 203 10.74 18.30 14.79
CA LYS A 203 11.09 16.94 15.24
C LYS A 203 9.90 16.27 15.89
N TYR A 204 9.74 14.98 15.65
CA TYR A 204 8.63 14.21 16.20
C TYR A 204 8.99 12.77 16.56
N ILE A 205 8.12 12.17 17.38
CA ILE A 205 7.91 10.73 17.54
C ILE A 205 6.43 10.45 17.27
N ALA A 206 6.12 9.39 16.53
CA ALA A 206 4.76 8.96 16.32
C ALA A 206 4.55 7.49 16.73
N THR A 207 3.36 7.19 17.22
CA THR A 207 3.00 5.85 17.71
C THR A 207 1.53 5.54 17.48
N MET A 208 1.20 4.26 17.43
CA MET A 208 -0.14 3.76 17.76
C MET A 208 -0.09 3.13 19.15
N THR A 209 -1.15 3.24 19.91
CA THR A 209 -1.18 2.78 21.30
C THR A 209 -2.29 1.78 21.56
N PHE A 210 -2.04 0.85 22.48
CA PHE A 210 -3.04 -0.12 22.93
C PHE A 210 -2.65 -0.74 24.27
N SER A 211 -3.61 -1.39 24.92
CA SER A 211 -3.39 -2.16 26.14
C SER A 211 -3.05 -3.60 25.85
N SER A 212 -1.99 -4.10 26.42
CA SER A 212 -1.68 -5.54 26.43
C SER A 212 -1.41 -6.01 27.84
N GLN A 213 -2.15 -7.03 28.29
CA GLN A 213 -2.02 -7.60 29.64
C GLN A 213 -2.06 -6.54 30.77
N ASN A 214 -2.93 -5.53 30.61
CA ASN A 214 -3.04 -4.37 31.52
C ASN A 214 -1.78 -3.48 31.59
N SER A 215 -0.97 -3.46 30.55
CA SER A 215 0.17 -2.56 30.41
C SER A 215 0.04 -1.76 29.12
N PRO A 216 0.40 -0.45 29.16
CA PRO A 216 0.41 0.37 27.96
C PRO A 216 1.52 -0.08 27.03
N ILE A 217 1.18 -0.27 25.76
CA ILE A 217 2.12 -0.59 24.67
C ILE A 217 2.06 0.52 23.63
N LEU A 218 3.24 0.93 23.18
CA LEU A 218 3.41 1.90 22.12
C LEU A 218 4.11 1.22 20.93
N ARG A 219 3.52 1.33 19.74
CA ARG A 219 4.16 0.96 18.47
C ARG A 219 4.83 2.19 17.89
N LEU A 220 6.08 2.43 18.29
CA LEU A 220 6.85 3.56 17.76
C LEU A 220 7.18 3.31 16.30
N TYR A 221 6.73 4.21 15.43
CA TYR A 221 6.97 4.15 13.98
C TYR A 221 8.40 4.52 13.65
N THR A 222 9.08 3.62 12.93
CA THR A 222 10.44 3.84 12.42
C THR A 222 10.44 4.74 11.19
N ASP A 223 11.62 5.17 10.76
CA ASP A 223 11.81 5.99 9.56
C ASP A 223 11.42 5.27 8.24
N THR A 224 11.33 3.93 8.25
CA THR A 224 10.89 3.14 7.08
C THR A 224 9.37 2.87 7.05
N SER A 225 8.65 3.35 8.06
CA SER A 225 7.19 3.14 8.18
C SER A 225 6.39 4.01 7.22
N TYR A 226 5.18 3.57 6.92
CA TYR A 226 4.22 4.36 6.14
C TYR A 226 3.89 5.72 6.79
N PRO A 227 3.57 5.82 8.12
CA PRO A 227 3.33 7.11 8.75
C PRO A 227 4.54 8.04 8.72
N ALA A 228 5.76 7.50 8.87
CA ALA A 228 6.96 8.33 8.84
C ALA A 228 7.17 8.98 7.46
N ALA A 229 6.91 8.24 6.38
CA ALA A 229 7.00 8.79 5.03
C ALA A 229 5.96 9.91 4.80
N VAL A 230 4.73 9.76 5.31
CA VAL A 230 3.70 10.82 5.25
C VAL A 230 4.15 12.06 6.02
N MET A 231 4.68 11.89 7.23
CA MET A 231 5.18 13.01 8.04
C MET A 231 6.41 13.69 7.42
N GLU A 232 7.30 12.95 6.77
CA GLU A 232 8.42 13.52 6.01
C GLU A 232 7.92 14.42 4.87
N LYS A 233 6.89 13.99 4.12
CA LYS A 233 6.27 14.79 3.07
C LYS A 233 5.64 16.08 3.60
N LEU A 234 5.17 16.09 4.84
CA LEU A 234 4.68 17.27 5.56
C LEU A 234 5.82 18.16 6.11
N GLY A 235 7.08 17.72 6.05
CA GLY A 235 8.25 18.48 6.47
C GLY A 235 8.71 18.21 7.90
N PHE A 236 8.24 17.15 8.55
CA PHE A 236 8.67 16.72 9.88
C PHE A 236 9.93 15.84 9.84
N GLU A 237 10.67 15.78 10.95
CA GLU A 237 11.87 14.95 11.13
C GLU A 237 11.65 13.89 12.22
N ASN A 238 11.60 12.59 11.84
CA ASN A 238 11.48 11.50 12.81
C ASN A 238 12.78 11.33 13.60
N VAL A 239 12.69 11.40 14.93
CA VAL A 239 13.84 11.17 15.81
C VAL A 239 13.99 9.70 16.23
N TYR A 240 12.98 8.87 16.00
CA TYR A 240 13.05 7.43 16.25
C TYR A 240 13.50 6.69 15.01
N GLN A 241 14.76 6.26 15.02
CA GLN A 241 15.39 5.52 13.94
C GLN A 241 15.93 4.18 14.46
N THR A 242 15.90 3.16 13.62
CA THR A 242 16.45 1.82 13.91
C THR A 242 17.64 1.53 12.99
N GLU A 243 18.57 0.66 13.46
CA GLU A 243 19.74 0.27 12.65
C GLU A 243 19.33 -0.60 11.45
N GLU A 244 18.29 -1.42 11.62
CA GLU A 244 17.74 -2.31 10.59
C GLU A 244 16.23 -2.01 10.46
N PRO A 245 15.64 -2.15 9.27
CA PRO A 245 14.21 -2.00 9.09
C PRO A 245 13.40 -2.99 9.94
N GLU A 246 12.36 -2.49 10.58
CA GLU A 246 11.41 -3.33 11.29
C GLU A 246 10.36 -3.88 10.31
N PRO A 247 10.01 -5.17 10.34
CA PRO A 247 9.14 -5.79 9.34
C PRO A 247 7.80 -5.07 9.11
N TYR A 248 7.21 -4.53 10.17
CA TYR A 248 5.95 -3.78 10.10
C TYR A 248 6.12 -2.26 10.22
N GLY A 249 7.35 -1.76 10.14
CA GLY A 249 7.66 -0.34 10.27
C GLY A 249 7.52 0.22 11.70
N PHE A 250 7.48 -0.62 12.74
CA PHE A 250 7.39 -0.17 14.13
C PHE A 250 8.05 -1.13 15.11
N THR A 251 8.40 -0.61 16.28
CA THR A 251 8.86 -1.40 17.43
C THR A 251 7.86 -1.27 18.58
N GLU A 252 7.46 -2.40 19.21
CA GLU A 252 6.63 -2.39 20.40
C GLU A 252 7.47 -2.11 21.65
N VAL A 253 7.12 -1.05 22.37
CA VAL A 253 7.86 -0.59 23.58
C VAL A 253 6.89 -0.21 24.70
N GLY A 254 7.42 -0.13 25.93
CA GLY A 254 6.72 0.48 27.06
C GLY A 254 7.01 1.98 27.16
N VAL A 255 6.26 2.69 28.00
CA VAL A 255 6.37 4.14 28.22
C VAL A 255 7.77 4.59 28.68
N GLU A 256 8.51 3.71 29.34
CA GLU A 256 9.88 3.99 29.81
C GLU A 256 10.86 4.29 28.68
N THR A 257 10.62 3.73 27.48
CA THR A 257 11.45 3.97 26.30
C THR A 257 11.42 5.44 25.88
N LEU A 258 10.31 6.13 26.10
CA LEU A 258 10.14 7.54 25.74
C LEU A 258 11.11 8.47 26.50
N GLN A 259 11.66 8.02 27.63
CA GLN A 259 12.69 8.78 28.36
C GLN A 259 14.00 8.98 27.57
N ASN A 260 14.21 8.23 26.50
CA ASN A 260 15.35 8.41 25.61
C ASN A 260 15.21 9.64 24.68
N PHE A 261 14.02 10.21 24.60
CA PHE A 261 13.66 11.31 23.70
C PHE A 261 13.26 12.53 24.53
N GLN A 262 14.25 13.35 24.87
CA GLN A 262 14.11 14.53 25.74
C GLN A 262 14.64 15.78 25.01
N GLU A 263 14.39 15.85 23.69
CA GLU A 263 14.76 16.99 22.88
C GLU A 263 13.81 18.16 23.15
N ASP A 264 14.34 19.38 23.12
CA ASP A 264 13.52 20.58 23.21
C ASP A 264 12.59 20.69 21.99
N ASP A 265 11.36 21.14 22.17
CA ASP A 265 10.34 21.33 21.12
C ASP A 265 9.92 20.04 20.37
N LEU A 266 10.23 18.84 20.91
CA LEU A 266 9.82 17.56 20.33
C LEU A 266 8.30 17.43 20.36
N GLN A 267 7.69 17.02 19.24
CA GLN A 267 6.26 16.73 19.14
C GLN A 267 6.00 15.23 19.29
N PHE A 268 5.01 14.86 20.04
CA PHE A 268 4.58 13.47 20.22
C PHE A 268 3.20 13.28 19.63
N PHE A 269 3.09 12.36 18.65
CA PHE A 269 1.83 12.00 18.02
C PHE A 269 1.43 10.56 18.39
N ALA A 270 0.17 10.38 18.76
CA ALA A 270 -0.34 9.04 19.06
C ALA A 270 -1.72 8.82 18.45
N VAL A 271 -1.88 7.73 17.70
CA VAL A 271 -3.19 7.21 17.31
C VAL A 271 -3.76 6.43 18.49
N VAL A 272 -4.93 6.85 18.96
CA VAL A 272 -5.53 6.38 20.23
C VAL A 272 -6.94 5.85 19.98
N GLN A 273 -7.18 4.60 20.32
CA GLN A 273 -8.51 4.01 20.24
C GLN A 273 -9.43 4.57 21.34
N GLU A 274 -10.67 4.90 20.99
CA GLU A 274 -11.65 5.49 21.93
C GLU A 274 -11.97 4.53 23.10
N ASP A 275 -12.02 3.23 22.84
CA ASP A 275 -12.35 2.20 23.82
C ASP A 275 -11.09 1.59 24.51
N ASP A 276 -9.89 2.03 24.16
CA ASP A 276 -8.60 1.63 24.77
C ASP A 276 -7.62 2.81 24.88
N ASN A 277 -8.05 3.87 25.55
CA ASN A 277 -7.24 5.07 25.77
C ASN A 277 -6.24 4.90 26.93
N ILE A 278 -5.04 4.42 26.61
CA ILE A 278 -4.00 4.20 27.63
C ILE A 278 -3.59 5.47 28.37
N PHE A 279 -3.73 6.65 27.76
CA PHE A 279 -3.33 7.92 28.38
C PHE A 279 -4.27 8.32 29.51
N GLU A 280 -5.56 8.04 29.39
CA GLU A 280 -6.55 8.26 30.43
C GLU A 280 -6.58 7.12 31.46
N ASP A 281 -6.51 5.86 30.98
CA ASP A 281 -6.76 4.69 31.82
C ASP A 281 -5.53 4.21 32.59
N GLN A 282 -4.29 4.42 32.06
CA GLN A 282 -3.08 3.79 32.59
C GLN A 282 -1.92 4.79 32.83
N LEU A 283 -1.87 5.89 32.08
CA LEU A 283 -0.78 6.87 32.19
C LEU A 283 -1.14 8.12 32.98
N GLU A 284 -2.40 8.34 33.34
CA GLU A 284 -2.80 9.38 34.27
C GLU A 284 -2.13 9.14 35.64
N GLY A 285 -1.34 10.11 36.12
CA GLY A 285 -0.56 9.99 37.35
C GLY A 285 0.69 9.11 37.24
N ASN A 286 1.05 8.66 36.07
CA ASN A 286 2.29 7.91 35.83
C ASN A 286 3.49 8.88 35.80
N ALA A 287 4.39 8.77 36.78
CA ALA A 287 5.52 9.70 36.92
C ALA A 287 6.52 9.61 35.75
N VAL A 288 6.60 8.49 35.01
CA VAL A 288 7.45 8.40 33.82
C VAL A 288 6.86 9.26 32.72
N TRP A 289 5.56 9.13 32.46
CA TRP A 289 4.84 9.87 31.42
C TRP A 289 4.81 11.38 31.74
N GLU A 290 4.40 11.75 32.97
CA GLU A 290 4.23 13.15 33.34
C GLU A 290 5.53 13.97 33.35
N ASN A 291 6.72 13.32 33.46
CA ASN A 291 8.03 14.00 33.44
C ASN A 291 8.72 13.95 32.06
N LEU A 292 8.04 13.55 31.00
CA LEU A 292 8.59 13.67 29.64
C LEU A 292 8.53 15.13 29.18
N SER A 293 9.60 15.64 28.55
CA SER A 293 9.70 17.06 28.14
C SER A 293 8.51 17.50 27.30
N PHE A 294 8.15 16.72 26.27
CA PHE A 294 7.02 17.04 25.40
C PHE A 294 5.65 16.99 26.10
N VAL A 295 5.51 16.23 27.21
CA VAL A 295 4.29 16.24 28.03
C VAL A 295 4.25 17.50 28.91
N GLU A 296 5.36 17.86 29.56
CA GLU A 296 5.46 19.10 30.39
C GLU A 296 5.25 20.37 29.54
N GLU A 297 5.68 20.34 28.25
CA GLU A 297 5.56 21.45 27.31
C GLU A 297 4.18 21.52 26.63
N GLY A 298 3.37 20.45 26.73
CA GLY A 298 2.08 20.36 26.07
C GLY A 298 2.16 19.99 24.55
N ASN A 299 3.28 19.41 24.12
CA ASN A 299 3.56 19.03 22.74
C ASN A 299 3.06 17.58 22.46
N THR A 300 1.84 17.26 22.89
CA THR A 300 1.22 15.95 22.69
C THR A 300 -0.03 16.07 21.83
N HIS A 301 -0.09 15.27 20.77
CA HIS A 301 -1.12 15.28 19.74
C HIS A 301 -1.75 13.90 19.66
N PHE A 302 -3.04 13.80 19.99
CA PHE A 302 -3.79 12.54 19.97
C PHE A 302 -4.69 12.50 18.74
N LEU A 303 -4.39 11.59 17.84
CA LEU A 303 -5.16 11.34 16.63
C LEU A 303 -6.26 10.30 16.91
N PRO A 304 -7.43 10.39 16.28
CA PRO A 304 -8.49 9.40 16.37
C PRO A 304 -8.02 7.99 16.03
N GLY A 305 -8.62 6.98 16.66
CA GLY A 305 -8.25 5.59 16.47
C GLY A 305 -8.55 5.01 15.08
N ASP A 306 -9.45 5.64 14.35
CA ASP A 306 -9.79 5.32 12.95
C ASP A 306 -8.86 5.99 11.93
N THR A 307 -7.87 6.77 12.37
CA THR A 307 -6.84 7.36 11.49
C THR A 307 -6.02 6.25 10.84
N PRO A 308 -6.05 6.11 9.49
CA PRO A 308 -5.34 5.03 8.82
C PRO A 308 -3.82 5.24 8.86
N VAL A 309 -3.10 4.22 9.34
CA VAL A 309 -1.63 4.24 9.47
C VAL A 309 -0.93 3.35 8.45
N ILE A 310 -1.69 2.83 7.50
CA ILE A 310 -1.21 2.02 6.37
C ILE A 310 -2.26 2.07 5.26
N GLY A 311 -1.82 2.16 4.02
CA GLY A 311 -2.73 2.21 2.87
C GLY A 311 -2.06 2.74 1.62
N GLY A 312 -2.88 3.27 0.71
CA GLY A 312 -2.47 3.95 -0.52
C GLY A 312 -2.70 5.46 -0.44
N VAL A 313 -3.26 6.02 -1.51
CA VAL A 313 -3.43 7.47 -1.70
C VAL A 313 -4.45 8.08 -0.73
N LEU A 314 -5.60 7.42 -0.50
CA LEU A 314 -6.66 7.95 0.37
C LEU A 314 -6.23 7.91 1.84
N SER A 315 -5.61 6.82 2.27
CA SER A 315 -5.06 6.70 3.62
C SER A 315 -3.97 7.71 3.91
N ALA A 316 -3.09 7.96 2.92
CA ALA A 316 -2.03 8.97 3.02
C ALA A 316 -2.60 10.38 3.19
N LYS A 317 -3.64 10.71 2.41
CA LYS A 317 -4.34 11.99 2.49
C LYS A 317 -5.02 12.16 3.86
N ALA A 318 -5.77 11.14 4.31
CA ALA A 318 -6.47 11.16 5.59
C ALA A 318 -5.50 11.32 6.78
N LEU A 319 -4.42 10.54 6.82
CA LEU A 319 -3.39 10.64 7.84
C LEU A 319 -2.74 12.04 7.85
N ALA A 320 -2.38 12.58 6.68
CA ALA A 320 -1.77 13.90 6.59
C ALA A 320 -2.71 15.02 7.03
N GLU A 321 -4.00 14.94 6.69
CA GLU A 321 -5.03 15.89 7.12
C GLU A 321 -5.18 15.89 8.64
N GLU A 322 -5.34 14.70 9.22
CA GLU A 322 -5.52 14.53 10.67
C GLU A 322 -4.31 15.03 11.47
N ILE A 323 -3.08 14.75 11.00
CA ILE A 323 -1.86 15.27 11.63
C ILE A 323 -1.86 16.81 11.62
N VAL A 324 -2.17 17.42 10.47
CA VAL A 324 -2.10 18.88 10.31
C VAL A 324 -3.21 19.58 11.12
N ASP A 325 -4.43 19.06 11.07
CA ASP A 325 -5.58 19.65 11.76
C ASP A 325 -5.40 19.54 13.28
N THR A 326 -4.94 18.37 13.78
CA THR A 326 -4.61 18.20 15.20
C THR A 326 -3.46 19.11 15.64
N MET A 327 -2.43 19.29 14.80
CA MET A 327 -1.28 20.16 15.10
C MET A 327 -1.65 21.65 15.12
N LEU A 328 -2.62 22.05 14.31
CA LEU A 328 -3.07 23.45 14.18
C LEU A 328 -4.30 23.78 15.03
N ASP A 329 -4.83 22.84 15.83
CA ASP A 329 -6.05 22.99 16.65
C ASP A 329 -7.29 23.38 15.79
N GLU A 330 -7.48 22.78 14.60
CA GLU A 330 -8.58 23.05 13.65
C GLU A 330 -9.73 22.02 13.70
#